data_0835ecf4ec5c4d364b7f2f866667349f
#
_entry.id   0835ecf4ec5c4d364b7f2f866667349f
#
_cell.length_a   1.000
_cell.length_b   1.000
_cell.length_c   1.000
_cell.angle_alpha   90.00
_cell.angle_beta   90.00
_cell.angle_gamma   90.00
#
_symmetry.space_group_name_H-M   'P 1'
#
loop_
_entity.id
_entity.type
_entity.pdbx_description
1 polymer ?
#
loop_
_entity_poly.entity_id
_entity_poly.type
_entity_poly.pdbx_seq_one_letter_code
_entity_poly.pdbx_strand_id
1 'polypeptide(L)'
;MSHSYFFNRLLLAIPTLAGAVTITFILLRVVPGDPIAMMTGPGATEADIAQLRAHYGLDHSIAHQFVLYLGQVITGDLGTSISLRQDVGELIIGRLPVTVELVLIAMLIAASLALVLALTGTFWRDRWPERLVDSFIGVVVAIPDFLWALSLILILGVAIPVMPIFGRMDLTVSFDSWTNFYLTESLLRGEFEVTRSVLHHMVLPAVSLALPLMAITTRVLKSCLNAEMNREYVTLARTRGFSRLKVI
;
A
#
# COMPACT_ATOMS: atom_id res chain seq x y z
N MET A 1 9.52 23.23 -14.80
CA MET A 1 9.34 21.93 -15.48
C MET A 1 8.49 22.18 -16.71
N SER A 2 8.96 21.77 -17.89
CA SER A 2 8.27 22.05 -19.16
C SER A 2 6.92 21.30 -19.22
N HIS A 3 5.85 21.99 -19.64
CA HIS A 3 4.53 21.41 -19.89
C HIS A 3 4.61 20.19 -20.83
N SER A 4 5.55 20.21 -21.78
CA SER A 4 5.86 19.10 -22.69
C SER A 4 6.30 17.82 -21.96
N TYR A 5 7.05 17.92 -20.87
CA TYR A 5 7.47 16.74 -20.09
C TYR A 5 6.30 16.07 -19.37
N PHE A 6 5.39 16.85 -18.82
CA PHE A 6 4.17 16.34 -18.18
C PHE A 6 3.25 15.65 -19.19
N PHE A 7 3.02 16.29 -20.33
CA PHE A 7 2.20 15.74 -21.42
C PHE A 7 2.77 14.44 -21.99
N ASN A 8 4.09 14.36 -22.20
CA ASN A 8 4.72 13.15 -22.67
C ASN A 8 4.61 11.99 -21.66
N ARG A 9 4.71 12.27 -20.38
CA ARG A 9 4.49 11.24 -19.34
C ARG A 9 3.05 10.74 -19.30
N LEU A 10 2.09 11.66 -19.45
CA LEU A 10 0.67 11.29 -19.50
C LEU A 10 0.36 10.43 -20.74
N LEU A 11 0.93 10.78 -21.89
CA LEU A 11 0.80 9.97 -23.11
C LEU A 11 1.42 8.57 -22.97
N LEU A 12 2.55 8.45 -22.27
CA LEU A 12 3.18 7.15 -21.99
C LEU A 12 2.41 6.30 -20.95
N ALA A 13 1.57 6.93 -20.12
CA ALA A 13 0.71 6.21 -19.19
C ALA A 13 -0.40 5.42 -19.92
N ILE A 14 -0.90 5.94 -21.04
CA ILE A 14 -1.97 5.30 -21.81
C ILE A 14 -1.57 3.89 -22.28
N PRO A 15 -0.45 3.68 -23.02
CA PRO A 15 -0.07 2.33 -23.43
C PRO A 15 0.26 1.42 -22.25
N THR A 16 0.76 1.95 -21.14
CA THR A 16 1.02 1.18 -19.91
C THR A 16 -0.28 0.65 -19.31
N LEU A 17 -1.29 1.53 -19.17
CA LEU A 17 -2.61 1.15 -18.69
C LEU A 17 -3.31 0.19 -19.66
N ALA A 18 -3.26 0.46 -20.96
CA ALA A 18 -3.81 -0.45 -21.97
C ALA A 18 -3.16 -1.82 -21.93
N GLY A 19 -1.83 -1.89 -21.76
CA GLY A 19 -1.10 -3.12 -21.57
C GLY A 19 -1.53 -3.88 -20.31
N ALA A 20 -1.65 -3.21 -19.19
CA ALA A 20 -2.12 -3.79 -17.94
C ALA A 20 -3.53 -4.37 -18.06
N VAL A 21 -4.47 -3.61 -18.64
CA VAL A 21 -5.86 -4.03 -18.88
C VAL A 21 -5.89 -5.25 -19.81
N THR A 22 -5.10 -5.24 -20.90
CA THR A 22 -5.02 -6.34 -21.86
C THR A 22 -4.47 -7.61 -21.20
N ILE A 23 -3.37 -7.49 -20.45
CA ILE A 23 -2.74 -8.63 -19.75
C ILE A 23 -3.72 -9.20 -18.73
N THR A 24 -4.38 -8.37 -17.93
CA THR A 24 -5.40 -8.80 -16.96
C THR A 24 -6.53 -9.54 -17.65
N PHE A 25 -7.05 -9.01 -18.76
CA PHE A 25 -8.08 -9.67 -19.54
C PHE A 25 -7.65 -11.07 -20.04
N ILE A 26 -6.43 -11.17 -20.60
CA ILE A 26 -5.90 -12.44 -21.09
C ILE A 26 -5.71 -13.44 -19.94
N LEU A 27 -5.12 -13.01 -18.82
CA LEU A 27 -4.87 -13.87 -17.67
C LEU A 27 -6.17 -14.46 -17.14
N LEU A 28 -7.24 -13.68 -17.04
CA LEU A 28 -8.55 -14.15 -16.59
C LEU A 28 -9.20 -15.17 -17.55
N ARG A 29 -8.73 -15.28 -18.81
CA ARG A 29 -9.23 -16.24 -19.81
C ARG A 29 -8.34 -17.47 -19.97
N VAL A 30 -7.04 -17.34 -19.67
CA VAL A 30 -6.06 -18.44 -19.77
C VAL A 30 -6.04 -19.29 -18.51
N VAL A 31 -6.33 -18.72 -17.35
CA VAL A 31 -6.42 -19.47 -16.09
C VAL A 31 -7.54 -20.51 -16.19
N PRO A 32 -7.22 -21.81 -16.00
CA PRO A 32 -8.23 -22.85 -16.05
C PRO A 32 -9.25 -22.65 -14.92
N GLY A 33 -10.52 -22.56 -15.30
CA GLY A 33 -11.67 -22.38 -14.42
C GLY A 33 -12.81 -21.71 -15.19
N ASP A 34 -14.02 -22.24 -15.06
CA ASP A 34 -15.21 -21.59 -15.62
C ASP A 34 -15.71 -20.55 -14.59
N PRO A 35 -15.57 -19.24 -14.86
CA PRO A 35 -16.03 -18.21 -13.94
C PRO A 35 -17.54 -18.34 -13.66
N ILE A 36 -18.34 -18.84 -14.60
CA ILE A 36 -19.75 -19.05 -14.42
C ILE A 36 -20.02 -20.20 -13.45
N ALA A 37 -19.24 -21.28 -13.53
CA ALA A 37 -19.36 -22.37 -12.58
C ALA A 37 -19.02 -21.95 -11.13
N MET A 38 -18.15 -20.96 -10.97
CA MET A 38 -17.84 -20.37 -9.66
C MET A 38 -18.93 -19.41 -9.15
N MET A 39 -19.69 -18.78 -10.06
CA MET A 39 -20.80 -17.89 -9.73
C MET A 39 -22.09 -18.64 -9.45
N THR A 40 -22.27 -19.79 -10.10
CA THR A 40 -23.41 -20.67 -9.89
C THR A 40 -23.14 -21.62 -8.71
N GLY A 41 -24.06 -21.68 -7.77
CA GLY A 41 -23.96 -22.61 -6.64
C GLY A 41 -24.19 -24.07 -7.07
N PRO A 42 -23.93 -25.05 -6.17
CA PRO A 42 -24.26 -26.43 -6.39
C PRO A 42 -25.76 -26.56 -6.59
N GLY A 43 -26.19 -26.97 -7.80
CA GLY A 43 -27.59 -27.10 -8.17
C GLY A 43 -28.05 -26.20 -9.31
N ALA A 44 -27.19 -25.38 -9.90
CA ALA A 44 -27.51 -24.61 -11.09
C ALA A 44 -27.80 -25.54 -12.29
N THR A 45 -28.85 -25.25 -13.03
CA THR A 45 -29.17 -25.99 -14.25
C THR A 45 -28.28 -25.54 -15.41
N GLU A 46 -28.16 -26.39 -16.45
CA GLU A 46 -27.47 -26.00 -17.68
C GLU A 46 -28.06 -24.74 -18.33
N ALA A 47 -29.37 -24.55 -18.17
CA ALA A 47 -30.08 -23.37 -18.67
C ALA A 47 -29.62 -22.08 -17.91
N ASP A 48 -29.46 -22.15 -16.58
CA ASP A 48 -28.99 -21.04 -15.77
C ASP A 48 -27.55 -20.66 -16.16
N ILE A 49 -26.70 -21.68 -16.38
CA ILE A 49 -25.30 -21.47 -16.80
C ILE A 49 -25.24 -20.82 -18.19
N ALA A 50 -26.07 -21.30 -19.13
CA ALA A 50 -26.14 -20.73 -20.47
C ALA A 50 -26.64 -19.29 -20.46
N GLN A 51 -27.64 -18.98 -19.65
CA GLN A 51 -28.17 -17.62 -19.49
C GLN A 51 -27.15 -16.67 -18.89
N LEU A 52 -26.41 -17.12 -17.88
CA LEU A 52 -25.31 -16.32 -17.30
C LEU A 52 -24.17 -16.10 -18.31
N ARG A 53 -23.80 -17.11 -19.10
CA ARG A 53 -22.79 -16.97 -20.15
C ARG A 53 -23.20 -15.93 -21.19
N ALA A 54 -24.44 -15.97 -21.63
CA ALA A 54 -24.96 -14.95 -22.57
C ALA A 54 -25.01 -13.56 -21.93
N HIS A 55 -25.43 -13.47 -20.66
CA HIS A 55 -25.48 -12.20 -19.94
C HIS A 55 -24.09 -11.53 -19.81
N TYR A 56 -23.04 -12.31 -19.55
CA TYR A 56 -21.66 -11.81 -19.47
C TYR A 56 -20.91 -11.80 -20.80
N GLY A 57 -21.59 -12.13 -21.91
CA GLY A 57 -21.01 -12.14 -23.27
C GLY A 57 -19.89 -13.17 -23.46
N LEU A 58 -19.85 -14.22 -22.62
CA LEU A 58 -18.81 -15.26 -22.65
C LEU A 58 -19.02 -16.29 -23.78
N ASP A 59 -20.12 -16.21 -24.48
CA ASP A 59 -20.48 -16.99 -25.68
C ASP A 59 -19.87 -16.39 -26.97
N HIS A 60 -19.40 -15.14 -26.91
CA HIS A 60 -18.79 -14.48 -28.05
C HIS A 60 -17.30 -14.82 -28.21
N SER A 61 -16.74 -14.50 -29.39
CA SER A 61 -15.29 -14.63 -29.62
C SER A 61 -14.48 -13.81 -28.64
N ILE A 62 -13.26 -14.25 -28.29
CA ILE A 62 -12.36 -13.56 -27.34
C ILE A 62 -12.12 -12.09 -27.74
N ALA A 63 -11.99 -11.83 -29.04
CA ALA A 63 -11.83 -10.47 -29.55
C ALA A 63 -13.06 -9.60 -29.28
N HIS A 64 -14.27 -10.14 -29.44
CA HIS A 64 -15.51 -9.41 -29.12
C HIS A 64 -15.66 -9.16 -27.64
N GLN A 65 -15.37 -10.16 -26.80
CA GLN A 65 -15.34 -10.01 -25.34
C GLN A 65 -14.36 -8.93 -24.88
N PHE A 66 -13.20 -8.83 -25.55
CA PHE A 66 -12.22 -7.78 -25.24
C PHE A 66 -12.72 -6.38 -25.55
N VAL A 67 -13.39 -6.20 -26.69
CA VAL A 67 -13.99 -4.91 -27.06
C VAL A 67 -15.10 -4.51 -26.09
N LEU A 68 -15.97 -5.45 -25.70
CA LEU A 68 -16.99 -5.21 -24.68
C LEU A 68 -16.38 -4.82 -23.35
N TYR A 69 -15.37 -5.56 -22.89
CA TYR A 69 -14.64 -5.27 -21.66
C TYR A 69 -13.99 -3.88 -21.65
N LEU A 70 -13.35 -3.49 -22.76
CA LEU A 70 -12.79 -2.15 -22.90
C LEU A 70 -13.88 -1.07 -22.84
N GLY A 71 -15.02 -1.30 -23.49
CA GLY A 71 -16.16 -0.41 -23.42
C GLY A 71 -16.66 -0.21 -21.98
N GLN A 72 -16.81 -1.28 -21.23
CA GLN A 72 -17.21 -1.26 -19.83
C GLN A 72 -16.19 -0.50 -18.97
N VAL A 73 -14.90 -0.79 -19.11
CA VAL A 73 -13.84 -0.09 -18.35
C VAL A 73 -13.84 1.42 -18.64
N ILE A 74 -14.03 1.82 -19.91
CA ILE A 74 -14.06 3.23 -20.28
C ILE A 74 -15.29 3.96 -19.72
N THR A 75 -16.41 3.25 -19.60
CA THR A 75 -17.65 3.81 -18.99
C THR A 75 -17.64 3.74 -17.46
N GLY A 76 -16.60 3.17 -16.87
CA GLY A 76 -16.46 3.03 -15.40
C GLY A 76 -17.20 1.82 -14.82
N ASP A 77 -17.76 0.97 -15.66
CA ASP A 77 -18.31 -0.31 -15.24
C ASP A 77 -17.19 -1.34 -15.11
N LEU A 78 -16.79 -1.62 -13.87
CA LEU A 78 -15.74 -2.61 -13.56
C LEU A 78 -16.30 -4.02 -13.36
N GLY A 79 -17.60 -4.20 -13.55
CA GLY A 79 -18.29 -5.46 -13.41
C GLY A 79 -18.49 -5.91 -11.96
N THR A 80 -18.90 -7.15 -11.80
CA THR A 80 -19.22 -7.76 -10.51
C THR A 80 -18.11 -8.72 -10.07
N SER A 81 -17.70 -8.62 -8.81
CA SER A 81 -16.74 -9.55 -8.20
C SER A 81 -17.31 -10.96 -8.11
N ILE A 82 -16.62 -11.94 -8.69
CA ILE A 82 -17.01 -13.35 -8.66
C ILE A 82 -17.06 -13.87 -7.23
N SER A 83 -16.08 -13.50 -6.39
CA SER A 83 -15.98 -13.99 -5.01
C SER A 83 -16.97 -13.32 -4.05
N LEU A 84 -17.12 -11.99 -4.17
CA LEU A 84 -17.91 -11.20 -3.23
C LEU A 84 -19.33 -10.91 -3.70
N ARG A 85 -19.63 -11.19 -4.99
CA ARG A 85 -20.94 -10.92 -5.63
C ARG A 85 -21.43 -9.48 -5.44
N GLN A 86 -20.50 -8.54 -5.47
CA GLN A 86 -20.74 -7.11 -5.31
C GLN A 86 -20.09 -6.35 -6.45
N ASP A 87 -20.61 -5.17 -6.77
CA ASP A 87 -20.00 -4.28 -7.76
C ASP A 87 -18.55 -3.94 -7.39
N VAL A 88 -17.63 -4.07 -8.35
CA VAL A 88 -16.20 -3.85 -8.12
C VAL A 88 -15.90 -2.37 -7.86
N GLY A 89 -16.61 -1.45 -8.52
CA GLY A 89 -16.46 -0.02 -8.30
C GLY A 89 -16.85 0.38 -6.86
N GLU A 90 -17.98 -0.11 -6.37
CA GLU A 90 -18.42 0.10 -4.98
C GLU A 90 -17.42 -0.49 -3.97
N LEU A 91 -16.92 -1.70 -4.24
CA LEU A 91 -15.90 -2.33 -3.40
C LEU A 91 -14.61 -1.51 -3.32
N ILE A 92 -14.16 -0.96 -4.45
CA ILE A 92 -12.95 -0.13 -4.49
C ILE A 92 -13.19 1.17 -3.71
N ILE A 93 -14.27 1.89 -4.01
CA ILE A 93 -14.60 3.17 -3.35
C ILE A 93 -14.76 2.96 -1.83
N GLY A 94 -15.40 1.87 -1.42
CA GLY A 94 -15.60 1.58 0.00
C GLY A 94 -14.31 1.21 0.75
N ARG A 95 -13.31 0.61 0.08
CA ARG A 95 -12.05 0.17 0.70
C ARG A 95 -10.89 1.14 0.53
N LEU A 96 -10.92 1.97 -0.50
CA LEU A 96 -9.86 2.94 -0.81
C LEU A 96 -9.53 3.87 0.37
N PRO A 97 -10.52 4.46 1.09
CA PRO A 97 -10.23 5.32 2.23
C PRO A 97 -9.40 4.66 3.32
N VAL A 98 -9.72 3.41 3.65
CA VAL A 98 -8.96 2.60 4.64
C VAL A 98 -7.52 2.43 4.23
N THR A 99 -7.31 2.07 2.96
CA THR A 99 -5.97 1.84 2.40
C THR A 99 -5.17 3.14 2.39
N VAL A 100 -5.78 4.25 2.00
CA VAL A 100 -5.12 5.58 1.96
C VAL A 100 -4.70 6.01 3.36
N GLU A 101 -5.58 5.93 4.37
CA GLU A 101 -5.23 6.27 5.76
C GLU A 101 -4.07 5.40 6.27
N LEU A 102 -4.15 4.09 6.05
CA LEU A 102 -3.11 3.15 6.49
C LEU A 102 -1.75 3.45 5.83
N VAL A 103 -1.75 3.65 4.51
CA VAL A 103 -0.52 3.94 3.76
C VAL A 103 0.10 5.27 4.20
N LEU A 104 -0.71 6.31 4.39
CA LEU A 104 -0.21 7.61 4.87
C LEU A 104 0.45 7.50 6.25
N ILE A 105 -0.17 6.77 7.18
CA ILE A 105 0.42 6.54 8.51
C ILE A 105 1.71 5.73 8.40
N ALA A 106 1.70 4.65 7.63
CA ALA A 106 2.89 3.83 7.42
C ALA A 106 4.05 4.65 6.80
N MET A 107 3.75 5.53 5.84
CA MET A 107 4.72 6.44 5.23
C MET A 107 5.28 7.45 6.24
N LEU A 108 4.44 8.02 7.10
CA LEU A 108 4.87 8.95 8.15
C LEU A 108 5.80 8.25 9.15
N ILE A 109 5.44 7.05 9.59
CA ILE A 109 6.28 6.23 10.48
C ILE A 109 7.61 5.91 9.79
N ALA A 110 7.56 5.43 8.55
CA ALA A 110 8.74 5.06 7.78
C ALA A 110 9.68 6.25 7.55
N ALA A 111 9.15 7.40 7.13
CA ALA A 111 9.93 8.60 6.89
C ALA A 111 10.58 9.14 8.17
N SER A 112 9.82 9.18 9.27
CA SER A 112 10.33 9.64 10.57
C SER A 112 11.44 8.75 11.09
N LEU A 113 11.25 7.43 11.08
CA LEU A 113 12.26 6.47 11.50
C LEU A 113 13.48 6.48 10.56
N ALA A 114 13.25 6.56 9.24
CA ALA A 114 14.34 6.63 8.27
C ALA A 114 15.21 7.88 8.48
N LEU A 115 14.61 9.02 8.74
CA LEU A 115 15.34 10.25 9.03
C LEU A 115 16.19 10.10 10.29
N VAL A 116 15.62 9.61 11.38
CA VAL A 116 16.35 9.42 12.66
C VAL A 116 17.50 8.43 12.47
N LEU A 117 17.27 7.30 11.82
CA LEU A 117 18.28 6.27 11.61
C LEU A 117 19.39 6.74 10.66
N ALA A 118 19.05 7.43 9.56
CA ALA A 118 20.03 7.95 8.62
C ALA A 118 20.92 9.05 9.26
N LEU A 119 20.31 9.98 9.99
CA LEU A 119 21.05 10.99 10.74
C LEU A 119 21.95 10.37 11.81
N THR A 120 21.44 9.39 12.56
CA THR A 120 22.22 8.65 13.56
C THR A 120 23.41 7.95 12.90
N GLY A 121 23.20 7.19 11.83
CA GLY A 121 24.26 6.51 11.10
C GLY A 121 25.30 7.47 10.53
N THR A 122 24.87 8.61 9.97
CA THR A 122 25.78 9.64 9.43
C THR A 122 26.53 10.38 10.54
N PHE A 123 25.86 10.72 11.65
CA PHE A 123 26.48 11.42 12.77
C PHE A 123 27.57 10.61 13.45
N TRP A 124 27.33 9.30 13.69
CA TRP A 124 28.29 8.39 14.31
C TRP A 124 29.01 7.50 13.29
N ARG A 125 29.31 8.06 12.10
CA ARG A 125 30.02 7.33 11.05
C ARG A 125 31.29 6.66 11.57
N ASP A 126 31.54 5.41 11.15
CA ASP A 126 32.65 4.53 11.54
C ASP A 126 32.64 4.10 13.02
N ARG A 127 31.50 4.32 13.72
CA ARG A 127 31.32 3.93 15.13
C ARG A 127 30.22 2.87 15.30
N TRP A 128 30.13 2.33 16.52
CA TRP A 128 29.15 1.29 16.83
C TRP A 128 27.67 1.64 16.57
N PRO A 129 27.19 2.91 16.75
CA PRO A 129 25.78 3.19 16.44
C PRO A 129 25.46 3.03 14.94
N GLU A 130 26.39 3.42 14.06
CA GLU A 130 26.25 3.19 12.64
C GLU A 130 26.11 1.69 12.32
N ARG A 131 26.96 0.87 12.92
CA ARG A 131 26.92 -0.60 12.72
C ARG A 131 25.62 -1.21 13.18
N LEU A 132 25.04 -0.70 14.29
CA LEU A 132 23.71 -1.12 14.74
C LEU A 132 22.60 -0.76 13.74
N VAL A 133 22.62 0.48 13.23
CA VAL A 133 21.67 0.91 12.19
C VAL A 133 21.79 0.03 10.97
N ASP A 134 22.99 -0.21 10.46
CA ASP A 134 23.21 -1.02 9.26
C ASP A 134 22.81 -2.49 9.48
N SER A 135 23.11 -3.05 10.66
CA SER A 135 22.69 -4.41 11.01
C SER A 135 21.17 -4.52 11.11
N PHE A 136 20.51 -3.55 11.75
CA PHE A 136 19.05 -3.51 11.84
C PHE A 136 18.40 -3.43 10.46
N ILE A 137 18.86 -2.52 9.60
CA ILE A 137 18.39 -2.41 8.22
C ILE A 137 18.63 -3.72 7.46
N GLY A 138 19.79 -4.35 7.66
CA GLY A 138 20.12 -5.64 7.04
C GLY A 138 19.12 -6.73 7.41
N VAL A 139 18.78 -6.84 8.71
CA VAL A 139 17.77 -7.80 9.20
C VAL A 139 16.39 -7.50 8.63
N VAL A 140 15.97 -6.22 8.63
CA VAL A 140 14.66 -5.83 8.12
C VAL A 140 14.50 -6.19 6.64
N VAL A 141 15.52 -5.96 5.81
CA VAL A 141 15.47 -6.25 4.37
C VAL A 141 15.60 -7.76 4.07
N ALA A 142 16.25 -8.51 4.94
CA ALA A 142 16.42 -9.96 4.76
C ALA A 142 15.13 -10.75 4.98
N ILE A 143 14.18 -10.20 5.74
CA ILE A 143 12.92 -10.85 6.10
C ILE A 143 11.81 -10.32 5.15
N PRO A 144 11.07 -11.19 4.45
CA PRO A 144 9.92 -10.79 3.64
C PRO A 144 8.85 -10.02 4.45
N ASP A 145 8.21 -9.04 3.83
CA ASP A 145 7.27 -8.11 4.47
C ASP A 145 6.14 -8.82 5.22
N PHE A 146 5.58 -9.86 4.63
CA PHE A 146 4.49 -10.61 5.26
C PHE A 146 4.93 -11.37 6.53
N LEU A 147 6.20 -11.76 6.63
CA LEU A 147 6.72 -12.39 7.84
C LEU A 147 6.86 -11.39 8.98
N TRP A 148 7.15 -10.11 8.69
CA TRP A 148 7.08 -9.05 9.69
C TRP A 148 5.67 -8.89 10.23
N ALA A 149 4.66 -8.85 9.34
CA ALA A 149 3.26 -8.75 9.74
C ALA A 149 2.85 -9.94 10.63
N LEU A 150 3.15 -11.17 10.21
CA LEU A 150 2.86 -12.39 10.99
C LEU A 150 3.58 -12.39 12.34
N SER A 151 4.86 -12.02 12.38
CA SER A 151 5.63 -11.97 13.61
C SER A 151 5.07 -10.96 14.61
N LEU A 152 4.69 -9.77 14.14
CA LEU A 152 4.07 -8.74 14.97
C LEU A 152 2.71 -9.20 15.50
N ILE A 153 1.88 -9.84 14.68
CA ILE A 153 0.60 -10.42 15.12
C ILE A 153 0.83 -11.50 16.18
N LEU A 154 1.77 -12.43 15.95
CA LEU A 154 2.06 -13.50 16.90
C LEU A 154 2.61 -12.98 18.23
N ILE A 155 3.51 -12.01 18.20
CA ILE A 155 4.14 -11.48 19.42
C ILE A 155 3.19 -10.54 20.16
N LEU A 156 2.65 -9.52 19.48
CA LEU A 156 1.89 -8.42 20.12
C LEU A 156 0.38 -8.66 20.16
N GLY A 157 -0.12 -9.57 19.33
CA GLY A 157 -1.53 -9.89 19.29
C GLY A 157 -1.89 -11.19 20.01
N VAL A 158 -0.99 -12.20 19.98
CA VAL A 158 -1.27 -13.53 20.55
C VAL A 158 -0.47 -13.80 21.82
N ALA A 159 0.87 -13.70 21.76
CA ALA A 159 1.73 -14.03 22.91
C ALA A 159 1.66 -12.96 24.00
N ILE A 160 1.65 -11.70 23.64
CA ILE A 160 1.50 -10.55 24.52
C ILE A 160 0.30 -9.76 23.99
N PRO A 161 -0.97 -10.09 24.34
CA PRO A 161 -2.17 -9.56 23.71
C PRO A 161 -2.42 -8.09 24.06
N VAL A 162 -1.58 -7.20 23.56
CA VAL A 162 -1.64 -5.76 23.76
C VAL A 162 -2.17 -5.01 22.53
N MET A 163 -2.20 -5.68 21.37
CA MET A 163 -2.64 -5.09 20.09
C MET A 163 -3.76 -5.91 19.45
N PRO A 164 -4.79 -5.26 18.88
CA PRO A 164 -5.86 -5.93 18.17
C PRO A 164 -5.32 -6.56 16.86
N ILE A 165 -5.82 -7.75 16.54
CA ILE A 165 -5.38 -8.52 15.38
C ILE A 165 -6.37 -8.49 14.21
N PHE A 166 -7.56 -7.93 14.40
CA PHE A 166 -8.60 -7.81 13.37
C PHE A 166 -9.47 -6.57 13.58
N GLY A 167 -10.21 -6.20 12.55
CA GLY A 167 -11.13 -5.05 12.58
C GLY A 167 -10.44 -3.72 12.29
N ARG A 168 -11.23 -2.66 12.21
CA ARG A 168 -10.77 -1.27 12.03
C ARG A 168 -10.85 -0.46 13.31
N MET A 169 -11.71 -0.87 14.25
CA MET A 169 -11.93 -0.29 15.57
C MET A 169 -12.59 -1.33 16.49
N ASP A 170 -12.65 -1.04 17.77
CA ASP A 170 -13.31 -1.89 18.75
C ASP A 170 -14.79 -2.07 18.44
N LEU A 171 -15.30 -3.29 18.63
CA LEU A 171 -16.71 -3.61 18.39
C LEU A 171 -17.67 -2.89 19.34
N THR A 172 -17.17 -2.37 20.46
CA THR A 172 -17.93 -1.61 21.44
C THR A 172 -18.13 -0.14 21.03
N VAL A 173 -17.32 0.33 20.08
CA VAL A 173 -17.38 1.71 19.58
C VAL A 173 -18.21 1.70 18.29
N SER A 174 -19.29 2.49 18.27
CA SER A 174 -20.09 2.71 17.06
C SER A 174 -19.67 4.02 16.39
N PHE A 175 -19.43 3.97 15.08
CA PHE A 175 -19.10 5.17 14.30
C PHE A 175 -19.80 5.12 12.95
N ASP A 176 -20.65 6.09 12.69
CA ASP A 176 -21.32 6.25 11.40
C ASP A 176 -20.51 7.22 10.53
N SER A 177 -19.70 6.65 9.66
CA SER A 177 -18.81 7.41 8.77
C SER A 177 -19.52 7.71 7.45
N TRP A 178 -19.40 8.95 6.98
CA TRP A 178 -19.94 9.37 5.67
C TRP A 178 -19.01 9.05 4.52
N THR A 179 -17.70 9.04 4.78
CA THR A 179 -16.65 8.98 3.75
C THR A 179 -15.80 7.70 3.81
N ASN A 180 -16.02 6.85 4.81
CA ASN A 180 -15.16 5.71 5.17
C ASN A 180 -13.71 6.07 5.57
N PHE A 181 -13.36 7.35 5.71
CA PHE A 181 -12.12 7.82 6.32
C PHE A 181 -12.29 7.92 7.83
N TYR A 182 -12.20 6.79 8.55
CA TYR A 182 -12.56 6.73 9.98
C TYR A 182 -11.63 7.58 10.84
N LEU A 183 -10.33 7.58 10.58
CA LEU A 183 -9.37 8.36 11.34
C LEU A 183 -9.55 9.85 11.10
N THR A 184 -9.58 10.25 9.84
CA THR A 184 -9.69 11.66 9.45
C THR A 184 -11.02 12.25 9.90
N GLU A 185 -12.10 11.51 9.71
CA GLU A 185 -13.45 11.96 10.04
C GLU A 185 -13.67 12.03 11.54
N SER A 186 -13.21 11.05 12.33
CA SER A 186 -13.29 11.07 13.78
C SER A 186 -12.48 12.21 14.40
N LEU A 187 -11.31 12.52 13.85
CA LEU A 187 -10.51 13.68 14.26
C LEU A 187 -11.24 15.00 14.00
N LEU A 188 -11.86 15.16 12.83
CA LEU A 188 -12.58 16.38 12.46
C LEU A 188 -13.86 16.58 13.29
N ARG A 189 -14.51 15.48 13.69
CA ARG A 189 -15.71 15.52 14.56
C ARG A 189 -15.37 15.63 16.03
N GLY A 190 -14.10 15.50 16.43
CA GLY A 190 -13.69 15.50 17.84
C GLY A 190 -14.07 14.23 18.60
N GLU A 191 -14.32 13.14 17.90
CA GLU A 191 -14.67 11.84 18.48
C GLU A 191 -13.38 11.08 18.84
N PHE A 192 -12.70 11.53 19.89
CA PHE A 192 -11.37 11.02 20.29
C PHE A 192 -11.36 9.56 20.70
N GLU A 193 -12.45 9.01 21.19
CA GLU A 193 -12.58 7.59 21.51
C GLU A 193 -12.48 6.74 20.24
N VAL A 194 -13.22 7.12 19.21
CA VAL A 194 -13.13 6.50 17.86
C VAL A 194 -11.72 6.62 17.29
N THR A 195 -11.17 7.85 17.31
CA THR A 195 -9.80 8.11 16.81
C THR A 195 -8.78 7.21 17.49
N ARG A 196 -8.83 7.08 18.82
CA ARG A 196 -7.93 6.22 19.59
C ARG A 196 -8.09 4.75 19.21
N SER A 197 -9.32 4.28 19.09
CA SER A 197 -9.61 2.90 18.71
C SER A 197 -9.09 2.59 17.30
N VAL A 198 -9.36 3.46 16.32
CA VAL A 198 -8.87 3.32 14.96
C VAL A 198 -7.34 3.31 14.90
N LEU A 199 -6.69 4.27 15.57
CA LEU A 199 -5.22 4.30 15.64
C LEU A 199 -4.64 3.02 16.25
N HIS A 200 -5.24 2.50 17.32
CA HIS A 200 -4.80 1.27 17.96
C HIS A 200 -4.87 0.07 17.01
N HIS A 201 -5.91 -0.05 16.21
CA HIS A 201 -6.05 -1.10 15.19
C HIS A 201 -5.10 -0.92 13.99
N MET A 202 -4.67 0.31 13.73
CA MET A 202 -3.74 0.62 12.64
C MET A 202 -2.27 0.36 13.01
N VAL A 203 -1.90 0.23 14.29
CA VAL A 203 -0.50 0.09 14.72
C VAL A 203 0.18 -1.10 14.05
N LEU A 204 -0.36 -2.31 14.18
CA LEU A 204 0.26 -3.52 13.64
C LEU A 204 0.44 -3.45 12.12
N PRO A 205 -0.61 -3.18 11.33
CA PRO A 205 -0.46 -3.12 9.87
C PRO A 205 0.40 -1.93 9.42
N ALA A 206 0.31 -0.77 10.08
CA ALA A 206 1.13 0.38 9.71
C ALA A 206 2.61 0.14 9.99
N VAL A 207 2.97 -0.45 11.13
CA VAL A 207 4.36 -0.78 11.45
C VAL A 207 4.91 -1.85 10.50
N SER A 208 4.13 -2.89 10.18
CA SER A 208 4.58 -3.93 9.25
C SER A 208 4.88 -3.38 7.86
N LEU A 209 4.06 -2.46 7.36
CA LEU A 209 4.29 -1.76 6.08
C LEU A 209 5.44 -0.74 6.17
N ALA A 210 5.60 -0.10 7.32
CA ALA A 210 6.63 0.92 7.51
C ALA A 210 8.05 0.34 7.57
N LEU A 211 8.25 -0.87 8.11
CA LEU A 211 9.57 -1.46 8.31
C LEU A 211 10.40 -1.58 7.02
N PRO A 212 9.95 -2.25 5.95
CA PRO A 212 10.72 -2.37 4.72
C PRO A 212 10.91 -1.01 4.03
N LEU A 213 9.88 -0.17 4.03
CA LEU A 213 9.93 1.18 3.45
C LEU A 213 10.96 2.06 4.18
N MET A 214 10.97 2.03 5.51
CA MET A 214 11.94 2.70 6.37
C MET A 214 13.37 2.23 6.07
N ALA A 215 13.59 0.92 5.95
CA ALA A 215 14.92 0.36 5.72
C ALA A 215 15.50 0.80 4.36
N ILE A 216 14.70 0.76 3.29
CA ILE A 216 15.12 1.23 1.96
C ILE A 216 15.39 2.75 1.99
N THR A 217 14.48 3.53 2.56
CA THR A 217 14.59 4.99 2.65
C THR A 217 15.81 5.40 3.47
N THR A 218 16.07 4.73 4.61
CA THR A 218 17.27 4.98 5.44
C THR A 218 18.55 4.75 4.65
N ARG A 219 18.64 3.68 3.90
CA ARG A 219 19.82 3.36 3.09
C ARG A 219 20.09 4.42 2.04
N VAL A 220 19.06 4.85 1.32
CA VAL A 220 19.18 5.91 0.31
C VAL A 220 19.56 7.22 0.96
N LEU A 221 18.85 7.64 2.01
CA LEU A 221 19.09 8.90 2.69
C LEU A 221 20.50 8.95 3.31
N LYS A 222 20.94 7.87 3.99
CA LYS A 222 22.29 7.77 4.54
C LYS A 222 23.37 7.88 3.45
N SER A 223 23.15 7.23 2.29
CA SER A 223 24.05 7.34 1.13
C SER A 223 24.15 8.77 0.62
N CYS A 224 23.02 9.46 0.43
CA CYS A 224 22.98 10.87 0.02
C CYS A 224 23.68 11.79 1.03
N LEU A 225 23.37 11.62 2.33
CA LEU A 225 24.02 12.41 3.40
C LEU A 225 25.53 12.19 3.40
N ASN A 226 25.98 10.95 3.30
CA ASN A 226 27.42 10.66 3.28
C ASN A 226 28.11 11.25 2.03
N ALA A 227 27.45 11.28 0.88
CA ALA A 227 27.98 11.92 -0.31
C ALA A 227 28.10 13.44 -0.12
N GLU A 228 27.08 14.09 0.44
CA GLU A 228 27.10 15.54 0.71
C GLU A 228 28.13 15.92 1.79
N MET A 229 28.33 15.09 2.80
CA MET A 229 29.33 15.32 3.86
C MET A 229 30.78 15.33 3.37
N ASN A 230 31.04 14.82 2.16
CA ASN A 230 32.36 14.84 1.51
C ASN A 230 32.54 16.01 0.52
N ARG A 231 31.55 16.93 0.39
CA ARG A 231 31.64 18.09 -0.49
C ARG A 231 32.57 19.19 0.07
N GLU A 232 33.15 19.99 -0.82
CA GLU A 232 34.09 21.03 -0.49
C GLU A 232 33.51 22.11 0.46
N TYR A 233 32.23 22.47 0.28
CA TYR A 233 31.58 23.46 1.16
C TYR A 233 31.42 22.94 2.60
N VAL A 234 31.27 21.64 2.79
CA VAL A 234 31.23 21.00 4.12
C VAL A 234 32.61 21.06 4.76
N THR A 235 33.65 20.79 3.98
CA THR A 235 35.04 20.91 4.43
C THR A 235 35.34 22.34 4.84
N LEU A 236 34.93 23.34 4.06
CA LEU A 236 35.05 24.75 4.38
C LEU A 236 34.31 25.12 5.68
N ALA A 237 33.09 24.59 5.88
CA ALA A 237 32.35 24.84 7.12
C ALA A 237 33.08 24.27 8.34
N ARG A 238 33.67 23.07 8.23
CA ARG A 238 34.46 22.45 9.30
C ARG A 238 35.75 23.24 9.62
N THR A 239 36.44 23.73 8.60
CA THR A 239 37.64 24.56 8.80
C THR A 239 37.32 25.89 9.45
N ARG A 240 36.08 26.39 9.28
CA ARG A 240 35.57 27.58 9.99
C ARG A 240 35.10 27.30 11.42
N GLY A 241 35.25 26.08 11.93
CA GLY A 241 34.93 25.70 13.31
C GLY A 241 33.46 25.36 13.55
N PHE A 242 32.65 25.16 12.51
CA PHE A 242 31.27 24.68 12.72
C PHE A 242 31.24 23.28 13.32
N SER A 243 30.40 23.11 14.35
CA SER A 243 30.19 21.79 14.99
C SER A 243 29.56 20.81 14.05
N ARG A 244 29.79 19.51 14.29
CA ARG A 244 29.22 18.41 13.46
C ARG A 244 27.71 18.48 13.34
N LEU A 245 27.00 18.85 14.41
CA LEU A 245 25.54 19.05 14.42
C LEU A 245 25.06 20.20 13.52
N LYS A 246 25.88 21.23 13.32
CA LYS A 246 25.54 22.37 12.46
C LYS A 246 25.84 22.11 10.98
N VAL A 247 26.65 21.11 10.70
CA VAL A 247 27.09 20.74 9.36
C VAL A 247 26.21 19.64 8.76
N ILE A 248 25.61 18.80 9.57
CA ILE A 248 24.62 17.79 9.18
C ILE A 248 23.22 18.42 9.13
#